data_99c357d40496892312a11af44337469c
#
_entry.id   99c357d40496892312a11af44337469c
#
_cell.length_a   1.000
_cell.length_b   1.000
_cell.length_c   1.000
_cell.angle_alpha   90.00
_cell.angle_beta   90.00
_cell.angle_gamma   90.00
#
_symmetry.space_group_name_H-M   'P 1'
#
loop_
_entity.id
_entity.type
_entity.pdbx_description
1 polymer ?
#
loop_
_entity_poly.entity_id
_entity_poly.type
_entity_poly.pdbx_seq_one_letter_code
_entity_poly.pdbx_strand_id
1 'polypeptide(L)'
;MPVTRRLLAAIDEARARKVPVVYANNNRGTWDGDKGHLVAEAVEQGHGGELVEAIAPREGDRFVVKPRYSAFDHTPLELVLRDLHVERLLLAGTATEGCVVQTAIDGRELGFKITVLWNACASPDERLEQVALTYLEEVVGARLEPPR
;
A
#
# COMPACT_ATOMS: atom_id res chain seq x y z
N MET A 1 -5.45 -15.92 9.76
CA MET A 1 -5.21 -14.60 10.42
C MET A 1 -5.73 -13.50 9.51
N PRO A 2 -6.50 -12.53 10.02
CA PRO A 2 -7.04 -11.44 9.19
C PRO A 2 -5.93 -10.65 8.47
N VAL A 3 -6.21 -10.16 7.26
CA VAL A 3 -5.27 -9.37 6.44
C VAL A 3 -4.73 -8.18 7.21
N THR A 4 -5.59 -7.47 7.96
CA THR A 4 -5.19 -6.30 8.75
C THR A 4 -4.11 -6.62 9.80
N ARG A 5 -4.17 -7.79 10.44
CA ARG A 5 -3.13 -8.20 11.39
C ARG A 5 -1.80 -8.51 10.71
N ARG A 6 -1.83 -9.06 9.50
CA ARG A 6 -0.63 -9.31 8.71
C ARG A 6 -0.02 -8.00 8.21
N LEU A 7 -0.88 -7.07 7.81
CA LEU A 7 -0.44 -5.72 7.43
C LEU A 7 0.21 -4.99 8.62
N LEU A 8 -0.41 -5.06 9.81
CA LEU A 8 0.18 -4.49 11.02
C LEU A 8 1.56 -5.09 11.33
N ALA A 9 1.69 -6.42 11.25
CA ALA A 9 2.97 -7.10 11.47
C ALA A 9 4.04 -6.63 10.47
N ALA A 10 3.68 -6.49 9.18
CA ALA A 10 4.59 -6.00 8.16
C ALA A 10 5.02 -4.54 8.41
N ILE A 11 4.11 -3.68 8.84
CA ILE A 11 4.40 -2.28 9.18
C ILE A 11 5.33 -2.21 10.40
N ASP A 12 5.05 -2.97 11.45
CA ASP A 12 5.86 -2.97 12.67
C ASP A 12 7.27 -3.53 12.39
N GLU A 13 7.39 -4.58 11.57
CA GLU A 13 8.70 -5.08 11.12
C GLU A 13 9.46 -4.03 10.31
N ALA A 14 8.80 -3.36 9.35
CA ALA A 14 9.43 -2.30 8.58
C ALA A 14 9.97 -1.19 9.48
N ARG A 15 9.18 -0.73 10.43
CA ARG A 15 9.60 0.28 11.42
C ARG A 15 10.77 -0.19 12.29
N ALA A 16 10.71 -1.42 12.81
CA ALA A 16 11.79 -1.99 13.61
C ALA A 16 13.12 -2.06 12.84
N ARG A 17 13.06 -2.30 11.54
CA ARG A 17 14.22 -2.36 10.64
C ARG A 17 14.57 -1.00 10.02
N LYS A 18 13.90 0.06 10.42
CA LYS A 18 14.08 1.43 9.88
C LYS A 18 13.85 1.50 8.36
N VAL A 19 12.99 0.64 7.83
CA VAL A 19 12.51 0.73 6.46
C VAL A 19 11.44 1.81 6.40
N PRO A 20 11.55 2.80 5.49
CA PRO A 20 10.56 3.85 5.39
C PRO A 20 9.16 3.30 5.09
N VAL A 21 8.15 3.75 5.83
CA VAL A 21 6.75 3.44 5.60
C VAL A 21 6.09 4.61 4.90
N VAL A 22 5.44 4.33 3.78
CA VAL A 22 4.69 5.32 3.00
C VAL A 22 3.25 4.84 2.87
N TYR A 23 2.34 5.65 3.35
CA TYR A 23 0.90 5.43 3.17
C TYR A 23 0.47 6.12 1.89
N ALA A 24 -0.23 5.38 1.03
CA ALA A 24 -0.81 5.91 -0.20
C ALA A 24 -2.31 5.65 -0.19
N ASN A 25 -3.06 6.64 0.24
CA ASN A 25 -4.52 6.53 0.41
C ASN A 25 -5.27 7.31 -0.66
N ASN A 26 -6.42 6.75 -1.07
CA ASN A 26 -7.32 7.41 -1.99
C ASN A 26 -7.85 8.72 -1.39
N ASN A 27 -8.00 9.75 -2.24
CA ASN A 27 -8.51 11.07 -1.83
C ASN A 27 -10.03 11.09 -1.56
N ARG A 28 -10.73 10.00 -1.89
CA ARG A 28 -12.19 9.83 -1.71
C ARG A 28 -13.03 10.98 -2.27
N GLY A 29 -12.55 11.60 -3.35
CA GLY A 29 -13.21 12.71 -4.03
C GLY A 29 -12.96 14.09 -3.39
N THR A 30 -12.16 14.19 -2.34
CA THR A 30 -11.70 15.44 -1.74
C THR A 30 -10.31 15.83 -2.22
N TRP A 31 -10.03 17.13 -2.26
CA TRP A 31 -8.75 17.67 -2.73
C TRP A 31 -8.04 18.52 -1.68
N ASP A 32 -8.50 18.50 -0.46
CA ASP A 32 -7.87 19.17 0.67
C ASP A 32 -6.60 18.48 1.19
N GLY A 33 -6.44 17.19 0.85
CA GLY A 33 -5.27 16.40 1.24
C GLY A 33 -5.15 16.18 2.75
N ASP A 34 -6.23 16.38 3.51
CA ASP A 34 -6.20 16.25 4.97
C ASP A 34 -6.07 14.78 5.41
N LYS A 35 -4.84 14.40 5.74
CA LYS A 35 -4.52 13.09 6.30
C LYS A 35 -5.32 12.78 7.56
N GLY A 36 -5.49 13.76 8.45
CA GLY A 36 -6.24 13.58 9.71
C GLY A 36 -7.68 13.20 9.44
N HIS A 37 -8.32 13.88 8.50
CA HIS A 37 -9.68 13.58 8.08
C HIS A 37 -9.81 12.17 7.48
N LEU A 38 -8.91 11.78 6.58
CA LEU A 38 -8.92 10.45 5.97
C LEU A 38 -8.73 9.32 6.98
N VAL A 39 -7.84 9.52 7.96
CA VAL A 39 -7.62 8.55 9.05
C VAL A 39 -8.84 8.47 9.96
N ALA A 40 -9.41 9.61 10.37
CA ALA A 40 -10.60 9.65 11.21
C ALA A 40 -11.79 8.95 10.54
N GLU A 41 -12.04 9.24 9.27
CA GLU A 41 -13.08 8.60 8.49
C GLU A 41 -12.89 7.07 8.39
N ALA A 42 -11.66 6.62 8.18
CA ALA A 42 -11.36 5.19 8.12
C ALA A 42 -11.60 4.48 9.47
N VAL A 43 -11.32 5.14 10.59
CA VAL A 43 -11.59 4.62 11.94
C VAL A 43 -13.09 4.56 12.22
N GLU A 44 -13.83 5.61 11.86
CA GLU A 44 -15.28 5.70 12.12
C GLU A 44 -16.11 4.76 11.24
N GLN A 45 -15.75 4.62 9.97
CA GLN A 45 -16.51 3.81 9.00
C GLN A 45 -16.01 2.37 8.89
N GLY A 46 -14.83 2.06 9.42
CA GLY A 46 -14.19 0.76 9.30
C GLY A 46 -14.82 -0.28 10.22
N HIS A 47 -15.20 -1.43 9.65
CA HIS A 47 -15.50 -2.63 10.44
C HIS A 47 -14.20 -3.15 11.05
N GLY A 48 -13.92 -2.80 12.30
CA GLY A 48 -12.70 -3.17 13.01
C GLY A 48 -11.83 -1.98 13.42
N GLY A 49 -12.45 -0.92 13.94
CA GLY A 49 -11.82 0.36 14.31
C GLY A 49 -10.49 0.23 15.06
N GLU A 50 -10.38 -0.67 16.05
CA GLU A 50 -9.13 -0.92 16.78
C GLU A 50 -7.96 -1.38 15.86
N LEU A 51 -8.25 -2.20 14.85
CA LEU A 51 -7.23 -2.66 13.90
C LEU A 51 -6.84 -1.56 12.91
N VAL A 52 -7.80 -0.76 12.48
CA VAL A 52 -7.54 0.40 11.60
C VAL A 52 -6.70 1.44 12.35
N GLU A 53 -7.03 1.71 13.60
CA GLU A 53 -6.27 2.60 14.46
C GLU A 53 -4.83 2.09 14.67
N ALA A 54 -4.65 0.79 14.86
CA ALA A 54 -3.34 0.17 15.05
C ALA A 54 -2.42 0.30 13.83
N ILE A 55 -2.98 0.30 12.60
CA ILE A 55 -2.22 0.49 11.36
C ILE A 55 -2.12 1.95 10.93
N ALA A 56 -2.71 2.89 11.65
CA ALA A 56 -2.69 4.31 11.28
C ALA A 56 -1.26 4.87 11.18
N PRO A 57 -1.05 5.88 10.32
CA PRO A 57 0.26 6.52 10.19
C PRO A 57 0.74 7.11 11.54
N ARG A 58 2.00 6.88 11.85
CA ARG A 58 2.68 7.44 13.04
C ARG A 58 3.59 8.61 12.64
N GLU A 59 4.10 9.31 13.63
CA GLU A 59 5.13 10.32 13.40
C GLU A 59 6.36 9.69 12.70
N GLY A 60 6.84 10.34 11.65
CA GLY A 60 7.94 9.84 10.82
C GLY A 60 7.51 9.02 9.60
N ASP A 61 6.29 8.49 9.58
CA ASP A 61 5.75 7.85 8.37
C ASP A 61 5.40 8.92 7.32
N ARG A 62 5.54 8.55 6.04
CA ARG A 62 5.15 9.44 4.95
C ARG A 62 3.73 9.13 4.51
N PHE A 63 3.05 10.14 3.98
CA PHE A 63 1.68 10.01 3.56
C PHE A 63 1.47 10.70 2.21
N VAL A 64 0.89 9.96 1.27
CA VAL A 64 0.55 10.43 -0.07
C VAL A 64 -0.94 10.22 -0.29
N VAL A 65 -1.63 11.27 -0.71
CA VAL A 65 -3.04 11.20 -1.11
C VAL A 65 -3.10 11.01 -2.61
N LYS A 66 -3.70 9.91 -3.04
CA LYS A 66 -3.78 9.55 -4.46
C LYS A 66 -5.18 9.73 -5.02
N PRO A 67 -5.32 10.36 -6.19
CA PRO A 67 -6.62 10.58 -6.84
C PRO A 67 -7.12 9.37 -7.62
N ARG A 68 -6.22 8.44 -7.96
CA ARG A 68 -6.50 7.28 -8.81
C ARG A 68 -5.95 5.99 -8.20
N TYR A 69 -6.02 4.89 -8.93
CA TYR A 69 -5.59 3.58 -8.42
C TYR A 69 -4.10 3.51 -8.12
N SER A 70 -3.25 3.92 -9.06
CA SER A 70 -1.81 3.93 -8.83
C SER A 70 -1.41 5.00 -7.81
N ALA A 71 -0.53 4.61 -6.89
CA ALA A 71 0.06 5.53 -5.92
C ALA A 71 1.00 6.54 -6.57
N PHE A 72 1.44 6.32 -7.81
CA PHE A 72 2.29 7.24 -8.57
C PHE A 72 1.49 8.25 -9.38
N ASP A 73 0.23 7.94 -9.71
CA ASP A 73 -0.55 8.75 -10.63
C ASP A 73 -0.98 10.09 -10.00
N HIS A 74 -0.43 11.18 -10.49
CA HIS A 74 -0.65 12.54 -10.00
C HIS A 74 -0.33 12.73 -8.51
N THR A 75 0.74 12.09 -8.04
CA THR A 75 1.24 12.22 -6.67
C THR A 75 2.73 12.52 -6.65
N PRO A 76 3.29 13.00 -5.54
CA PRO A 76 4.73 13.19 -5.39
C PRO A 76 5.47 11.89 -5.01
N LEU A 77 4.85 10.71 -5.08
CA LEU A 77 5.44 9.47 -4.55
C LEU A 77 6.81 9.16 -5.17
N GLU A 78 6.97 9.31 -6.48
CA GLU A 78 8.26 9.05 -7.12
C GLU A 78 9.37 9.91 -6.52
N LEU A 79 9.13 11.22 -6.35
CA LEU A 79 10.09 12.14 -5.75
C LEU A 79 10.44 11.72 -4.32
N VAL A 80 9.43 11.38 -3.52
CA VAL A 80 9.63 10.90 -2.14
C VAL A 80 10.51 9.65 -2.12
N LEU A 81 10.27 8.69 -3.00
CA LEU A 81 11.05 7.45 -3.06
C LEU A 81 12.48 7.69 -3.56
N ARG A 82 12.69 8.61 -4.52
CA ARG A 82 14.03 9.01 -4.97
C ARG A 82 14.83 9.69 -3.86
N ASP A 83 14.21 10.58 -3.11
CA ASP A 83 14.85 11.24 -1.96
C ASP A 83 15.22 10.26 -0.85
N LEU A 84 14.46 9.19 -0.68
CA LEU A 84 14.76 8.11 0.25
C LEU A 84 15.82 7.13 -0.28
N HIS A 85 16.29 7.27 -1.50
CA HIS A 85 17.26 6.39 -2.16
C HIS A 85 16.87 4.91 -2.15
N VAL A 86 15.57 4.61 -2.25
CA VAL A 86 15.08 3.24 -2.29
C VAL A 86 15.10 2.68 -3.71
N GLU A 87 15.37 1.40 -3.84
CA GLU A 87 15.37 0.69 -5.12
C GLU A 87 14.28 -0.38 -5.19
N ARG A 88 13.76 -0.79 -4.04
CA ARG A 88 12.76 -1.85 -3.92
C ARG A 88 11.54 -1.33 -3.16
N LEU A 89 10.38 -1.68 -3.68
CA LEU A 89 9.10 -1.42 -3.03
C LEU A 89 8.50 -2.72 -2.50
N LEU A 90 8.05 -2.68 -1.25
CA LEU A 90 7.21 -3.70 -0.64
C LEU A 90 5.79 -3.16 -0.66
N LEU A 91 4.92 -3.77 -1.45
CA LEU A 91 3.54 -3.32 -1.61
C LEU A 91 2.60 -4.20 -0.78
N ALA A 92 1.67 -3.56 -0.09
CA ALA A 92 0.61 -4.20 0.67
C ALA A 92 -0.63 -3.30 0.69
N GLY A 93 -1.79 -3.88 0.94
CA GLY A 93 -3.05 -3.13 1.08
C GLY A 93 -4.18 -3.62 0.18
N THR A 94 -5.12 -2.74 -0.12
CA THR A 94 -6.35 -3.04 -0.87
C THR A 94 -6.65 -1.98 -1.94
N ALA A 95 -7.28 -2.32 -3.03
CA ALA A 95 -7.58 -3.66 -3.49
C ALA A 95 -6.45 -4.18 -4.37
N THR A 96 -6.15 -5.48 -4.26
CA THR A 96 -5.03 -6.10 -4.99
C THR A 96 -5.17 -5.92 -6.49
N GLU A 97 -6.34 -6.20 -7.07
CA GLU A 97 -6.64 -6.10 -8.49
C GLU A 97 -6.67 -4.66 -9.05
N GLY A 98 -6.68 -3.69 -8.18
CA GLY A 98 -6.71 -2.27 -8.56
C GLY A 98 -5.45 -1.52 -8.13
N CYS A 99 -5.48 -0.97 -6.91
CA CYS A 99 -4.43 -0.08 -6.43
C CYS A 99 -3.05 -0.76 -6.38
N VAL A 100 -2.99 -2.02 -5.92
CA VAL A 100 -1.71 -2.74 -5.81
C VAL A 100 -1.15 -3.07 -7.19
N VAL A 101 -1.97 -3.64 -8.07
CA VAL A 101 -1.54 -3.98 -9.45
C VAL A 101 -1.06 -2.73 -10.19
N GLN A 102 -1.83 -1.65 -10.19
CA GLN A 102 -1.44 -0.45 -10.95
C GLN A 102 -0.21 0.24 -10.35
N THR A 103 -0.09 0.29 -9.03
CA THR A 103 1.12 0.81 -8.39
C THR A 103 2.35 -0.05 -8.71
N ALA A 104 2.19 -1.37 -8.78
CA ALA A 104 3.27 -2.29 -9.14
C ALA A 104 3.73 -2.09 -10.59
N ILE A 105 2.79 -1.92 -11.53
CA ILE A 105 3.10 -1.63 -12.94
C ILE A 105 3.90 -0.34 -13.06
N ASP A 106 3.38 0.76 -12.54
CA ASP A 106 4.05 2.06 -12.64
C ASP A 106 5.40 2.06 -11.93
N GLY A 107 5.48 1.46 -10.74
CA GLY A 107 6.74 1.33 -10.02
C GLY A 107 7.79 0.53 -10.82
N ARG A 108 7.37 -0.53 -11.49
CA ARG A 108 8.24 -1.31 -12.38
C ARG A 108 8.74 -0.49 -13.57
N GLU A 109 7.83 0.24 -14.23
CA GLU A 109 8.17 1.13 -15.35
C GLU A 109 9.14 2.24 -14.94
N LEU A 110 9.04 2.73 -13.71
CA LEU A 110 9.96 3.71 -13.12
C LEU A 110 11.29 3.11 -12.65
N GLY A 111 11.50 1.79 -12.80
CA GLY A 111 12.75 1.10 -12.50
C GLY A 111 12.86 0.53 -11.07
N PHE A 112 11.80 0.56 -10.28
CA PHE A 112 11.81 -0.06 -8.97
C PHE A 112 11.68 -1.59 -9.05
N LYS A 113 12.32 -2.30 -8.14
CA LYS A 113 12.09 -3.73 -7.91
C LYS A 113 10.83 -3.88 -7.05
N ILE A 114 9.87 -4.66 -7.52
CA ILE A 114 8.57 -4.81 -6.85
C ILE A 114 8.51 -6.13 -6.10
N THR A 115 8.15 -6.07 -4.84
CA THR A 115 7.74 -7.21 -4.02
C THR A 115 6.36 -6.92 -3.47
N VAL A 116 5.44 -7.88 -3.62
CA VAL A 116 4.08 -7.78 -3.07
C VAL A 116 3.96 -8.71 -1.88
N LEU A 117 3.57 -8.17 -0.75
CA LEU A 117 3.27 -8.94 0.47
C LEU A 117 1.86 -9.52 0.33
N TRP A 118 1.76 -10.59 -0.46
CA TRP A 118 0.48 -11.08 -0.98
C TRP A 118 -0.58 -11.38 0.08
N ASN A 119 -0.19 -11.87 1.25
CA ASN A 119 -1.14 -12.18 2.32
C ASN A 119 -1.44 -10.98 3.25
N ALA A 120 -0.83 -9.83 3.00
CA ALA A 120 -1.20 -8.51 3.53
C ALA A 120 -1.92 -7.65 2.48
N CYS A 121 -2.35 -8.26 1.37
CA CYS A 121 -3.23 -7.69 0.37
C CYS A 121 -4.61 -8.33 0.45
N ALA A 122 -5.62 -7.68 -0.11
CA ALA A 122 -6.97 -8.23 -0.23
C ALA A 122 -7.74 -7.61 -1.39
N SER A 123 -8.59 -8.43 -1.98
CA SER A 123 -9.63 -8.03 -2.92
C SER A 123 -11.00 -8.36 -2.33
N PRO A 124 -12.07 -7.70 -2.75
CA PRO A 124 -13.43 -8.07 -2.36
C PRO A 124 -13.89 -9.41 -2.93
N ASP A 125 -13.21 -9.91 -3.97
CA ASP A 125 -13.51 -11.18 -4.66
C ASP A 125 -12.24 -12.02 -4.73
N GLU A 126 -12.30 -13.24 -4.16
CA GLU A 126 -11.16 -14.16 -4.10
C GLU A 126 -10.65 -14.57 -5.50
N ARG A 127 -11.53 -14.67 -6.48
CA ARG A 127 -11.16 -14.97 -7.86
C ARG A 127 -10.36 -13.82 -8.48
N LEU A 128 -10.77 -12.57 -8.23
CA LEU A 128 -10.02 -11.39 -8.68
C LEU A 128 -8.67 -11.30 -7.98
N GLU A 129 -8.60 -11.65 -6.70
CA GLU A 129 -7.35 -11.75 -5.95
C GLU A 129 -6.36 -12.69 -6.64
N GLN A 130 -6.79 -13.91 -6.97
CA GLN A 130 -5.95 -14.91 -7.63
C GLN A 130 -5.47 -14.45 -9.02
N VAL A 131 -6.36 -13.84 -9.80
CA VAL A 131 -6.00 -13.29 -11.12
C VAL A 131 -4.97 -12.17 -10.97
N ALA A 132 -5.17 -11.27 -10.01
CA ALA A 132 -4.25 -10.16 -9.75
C ALA A 132 -2.87 -10.65 -9.32
N LEU A 133 -2.80 -11.61 -8.39
CA LEU A 133 -1.53 -12.18 -7.94
C LEU A 133 -0.79 -12.89 -9.08
N THR A 134 -1.47 -13.68 -9.89
CA THR A 134 -0.87 -14.31 -11.06
C THR A 134 -0.33 -13.27 -12.05
N TYR A 135 -1.10 -12.22 -12.32
CA TYR A 135 -0.67 -11.13 -13.20
C TYR A 135 0.57 -10.40 -12.65
N LEU A 136 0.58 -10.11 -11.36
CA LEU A 136 1.72 -9.46 -10.70
C LEU A 136 3.00 -10.29 -10.85
N GLU A 137 2.92 -11.60 -10.66
CA GLU A 137 4.07 -12.49 -10.74
C GLU A 137 4.52 -12.70 -12.19
N GLU A 138 3.62 -13.11 -13.07
CA GLU A 138 3.96 -13.58 -14.42
C GLU A 138 4.14 -12.45 -15.43
N VAL A 139 3.39 -11.35 -15.30
CA VAL A 139 3.40 -10.25 -16.27
C VAL A 139 4.22 -9.07 -15.76
N VAL A 140 3.94 -8.60 -14.54
CA VAL A 140 4.67 -7.47 -13.96
C VAL A 140 6.07 -7.89 -13.50
N GLY A 141 6.29 -9.17 -13.21
CA GLY A 141 7.54 -9.68 -12.68
C GLY A 141 7.79 -9.25 -11.23
N ALA A 142 6.71 -9.06 -10.48
CA ALA A 142 6.79 -8.79 -9.06
C ALA A 142 7.12 -10.08 -8.29
N ARG A 143 7.86 -9.94 -7.22
CA ARG A 143 8.08 -11.04 -6.28
C ARG A 143 6.90 -11.12 -5.31
N LEU A 144 6.35 -12.30 -5.11
CA LEU A 144 5.30 -12.54 -4.13
C LEU A 144 5.93 -13.11 -2.86
N GLU A 145 5.82 -12.41 -1.75
CA GLU A 145 6.33 -12.86 -0.44
C GLU A 145 5.23 -12.71 0.63
N PRO A 146 5.18 -13.61 1.63
CA PRO A 146 4.41 -13.32 2.85
C PRO A 146 5.16 -12.26 3.67
N PRO A 147 4.48 -11.44 4.49
CA PRO A 147 5.14 -10.67 5.55
C PRO A 147 5.86 -11.64 6.50
N ARG A 148 7.02 -11.25 6.94
CA ARG A 148 7.82 -12.02 7.90
C ARG A 148 7.29 -11.86 9.31
#